data_a27d459b08b11b1b2968484b7c2f6934
#
_entry.id   a27d459b08b11b1b2968484b7c2f6934
#
_cell.length_a   1.000
_cell.length_b   1.000
_cell.length_c   1.000
_cell.angle_alpha   90.00
_cell.angle_beta   90.00
_cell.angle_gamma   90.00
#
_symmetry.space_group_name_H-M   'P 1'
#
loop_
_entity.id
_entity.type
_entity.pdbx_description
1 polymer ?
#
loop_
_entity_poly.entity_id
_entity_poly.type
_entity_poly.pdbx_seq_one_letter_code
_entity_poly.pdbx_strand_id
1 'polypeptide(L)'
;MMSGNIDVTVENQLVRFIAPEPIDGNAVVEHLQGQRVGKMVIKALRRPRATLVIDPEGRITVHGTHRIEAARDAAKELLLRLGKDDTGLKTELGPIIASFFFNTPIKVQSIVGQLGAGEGHYDDRLDCGIINDERHDLVLHVWGNGRCVVTEGRHPKMVAMAAVYWQSKFSDLGIAGF
;
A
#
# COMPACT_ATOMS: atom_id res chain seq x y z
N MET A 1 -3.40 28.74 -15.10
CA MET A 1 -3.40 27.33 -15.49
C MET A 1 -4.17 26.51 -14.48
N MET A 2 -5.27 25.92 -14.86
CA MET A 2 -6.03 25.08 -13.94
C MET A 2 -5.31 23.72 -13.83
N SER A 3 -4.77 23.42 -12.67
CA SER A 3 -4.39 22.05 -12.35
C SER A 3 -5.69 21.25 -12.29
N GLY A 4 -5.91 20.40 -13.28
CA GLY A 4 -7.01 19.46 -13.19
C GLY A 4 -6.88 18.64 -11.92
N ASN A 5 -7.97 18.33 -11.27
CA ASN A 5 -7.97 17.41 -10.15
C ASN A 5 -7.43 16.07 -10.60
N ILE A 6 -6.38 15.61 -9.94
CA ILE A 6 -5.82 14.29 -10.16
C ILE A 6 -6.56 13.33 -9.24
N ASP A 7 -7.25 12.37 -9.83
CA ASP A 7 -7.97 11.35 -9.08
C ASP A 7 -7.00 10.30 -8.57
N VAL A 8 -6.91 10.14 -7.27
CA VAL A 8 -6.09 9.14 -6.61
C VAL A 8 -6.95 7.97 -6.18
N THR A 9 -6.58 6.77 -6.62
CA THR A 9 -7.23 5.53 -6.24
C THR A 9 -6.33 4.76 -5.28
N VAL A 10 -6.83 4.45 -4.09
CA VAL A 10 -6.13 3.54 -3.17
C VAL A 10 -6.41 2.10 -3.62
N GLU A 11 -5.37 1.42 -4.10
CA GLU A 11 -5.47 0.06 -4.63
C GLU A 11 -5.40 -0.97 -3.51
N ASN A 12 -4.59 -0.72 -2.51
CA ASN A 12 -4.41 -1.61 -1.38
C ASN A 12 -3.90 -0.84 -0.17
N GLN A 13 -4.30 -1.29 1.01
CA GLN A 13 -3.75 -0.80 2.26
C GLN A 13 -3.41 -1.98 3.15
N LEU A 14 -2.17 -2.01 3.62
CA LEU A 14 -1.74 -3.01 4.57
C LEU A 14 -2.21 -2.59 5.97
N VAL A 15 -2.97 -3.46 6.62
CA VAL A 15 -3.48 -3.22 7.97
C VAL A 15 -3.07 -4.39 8.85
N ARG A 16 -2.46 -4.09 9.97
CA ARG A 16 -2.07 -5.08 10.98
C ARG A 16 -2.90 -4.87 12.23
N PHE A 17 -3.31 -5.96 12.83
CA PHE A 17 -4.05 -5.95 14.09
C PHE A 17 -3.26 -6.69 15.16
N ILE A 18 -3.26 -6.11 16.36
CA ILE A 18 -2.57 -6.68 17.51
C ILE A 18 -3.63 -6.91 18.58
N ALA A 19 -3.88 -8.19 18.87
CA ALA A 19 -4.77 -8.59 19.97
C ALA A 19 -4.02 -8.45 21.31
N PRO A 20 -4.75 -8.28 22.44
CA PRO A 20 -4.13 -8.25 23.77
C PRO A 20 -3.30 -9.49 24.07
N GLU A 21 -3.78 -10.66 23.61
CA GLU A 21 -3.03 -11.91 23.65
C GLU A 21 -2.57 -12.26 22.23
N PRO A 22 -1.29 -12.63 22.04
CA PRO A 22 -0.83 -13.05 20.72
C PRO A 22 -1.64 -14.24 20.18
N ILE A 23 -1.92 -14.19 18.88
CA ILE A 23 -2.64 -15.29 18.21
C ILE A 23 -1.69 -16.49 18.07
N ASP A 24 -2.14 -17.66 18.52
CA ASP A 24 -1.41 -18.89 18.31
C ASP A 24 -1.66 -19.40 16.89
N GLY A 25 -0.62 -19.33 16.04
CA GLY A 25 -0.71 -19.81 14.67
C GLY A 25 -1.02 -21.31 14.59
N ASN A 26 -0.57 -22.11 15.55
CA ASN A 26 -0.88 -23.54 15.60
C ASN A 26 -2.38 -23.78 15.79
N ALA A 27 -3.04 -22.98 16.62
CA ALA A 27 -4.49 -23.07 16.81
C ALA A 27 -5.24 -22.76 15.51
N VAL A 28 -4.76 -21.80 14.72
CA VAL A 28 -5.36 -21.48 13.42
C VAL A 28 -5.22 -22.66 12.46
N VAL A 29 -4.07 -23.31 12.43
CA VAL A 29 -3.84 -24.50 11.58
C VAL A 29 -4.76 -25.65 12.02
N GLU A 30 -4.80 -25.94 13.31
CA GLU A 30 -5.51 -27.10 13.84
C GLU A 30 -7.03 -26.94 13.82
N HIS A 31 -7.53 -25.76 14.17
CA HIS A 31 -8.97 -25.55 14.38
C HIS A 31 -9.66 -24.83 13.23
N LEU A 32 -8.93 -24.03 12.45
CA LEU A 32 -9.50 -23.21 11.39
C LEU A 32 -8.98 -23.57 9.99
N GLN A 33 -8.20 -24.65 9.90
CA GLN A 33 -7.63 -25.10 8.63
C GLN A 33 -6.71 -24.05 7.98
N GLY A 34 -6.00 -23.30 8.80
CA GLY A 34 -4.97 -22.38 8.32
C GLY A 34 -3.81 -23.15 7.69
N GLN A 35 -3.10 -22.48 6.80
CA GLN A 35 -1.99 -23.04 6.07
C GLN A 35 -0.68 -22.45 6.57
N ARG A 36 0.26 -23.31 6.95
CA ARG A 36 1.59 -22.85 7.37
C ARG A 36 2.49 -22.63 6.15
N VAL A 37 3.05 -21.43 6.06
CA VAL A 37 4.01 -21.06 5.03
C VAL A 37 5.24 -20.46 5.73
N GLY A 38 6.32 -21.23 5.83
CA GLY A 38 7.48 -20.82 6.61
C GLY A 38 7.11 -20.59 8.08
N LYS A 39 7.40 -19.40 8.58
CA LYS A 39 7.06 -18.99 9.95
C LYS A 39 5.67 -18.35 10.07
N MET A 40 4.99 -18.14 8.95
CA MET A 40 3.68 -17.52 8.91
C MET A 40 2.58 -18.55 8.84
N VAL A 41 1.38 -18.17 9.27
CA VAL A 41 0.16 -18.95 9.06
C VAL A 41 -0.80 -18.10 8.26
N ILE A 42 -1.36 -18.67 7.20
CA ILE A 42 -2.27 -17.98 6.30
C ILE A 42 -3.66 -18.59 6.42
N LYS A 43 -4.66 -17.74 6.59
CA LYS A 43 -6.07 -18.14 6.62
C LYS A 43 -6.88 -17.25 5.67
N ALA A 44 -7.50 -17.86 4.67
CA ALA A 44 -8.43 -17.17 3.80
C ALA A 44 -9.83 -17.18 4.41
N LEU A 45 -10.48 -16.02 4.40
CA LEU A 45 -11.88 -15.88 4.79
C LEU A 45 -12.72 -15.55 3.55
N ARG A 46 -13.97 -16.00 3.58
CA ARG A 46 -14.95 -15.70 2.53
C ARG A 46 -15.85 -14.52 2.88
N ARG A 47 -16.13 -14.31 4.17
CA ARG A 47 -17.00 -13.23 4.67
C ARG A 47 -16.47 -12.69 5.99
N PRO A 48 -15.89 -11.48 5.99
CA PRO A 48 -15.53 -10.69 4.80
C PRO A 48 -14.42 -11.36 3.98
N ARG A 49 -14.40 -11.13 2.69
CA ARG A 49 -13.38 -11.71 1.82
C ARG A 49 -12.04 -11.05 2.11
N ALA A 50 -11.14 -11.83 2.66
CA ALA A 50 -9.82 -11.35 3.06
C ALA A 50 -8.85 -12.53 3.23
N THR A 51 -7.57 -12.25 3.14
CA THR A 51 -6.51 -13.19 3.51
C THR A 51 -5.82 -12.66 4.76
N LEU A 52 -5.80 -13.48 5.80
CA LEU A 52 -5.18 -13.16 7.08
C LEU A 52 -3.83 -13.86 7.15
N VAL A 53 -2.80 -13.10 7.53
CA VAL A 53 -1.46 -13.63 7.75
C VAL A 53 -1.10 -13.42 9.22
N ILE A 54 -0.87 -14.51 9.94
CA ILE A 54 -0.47 -14.49 11.34
C ILE A 54 1.03 -14.70 11.41
N ASP A 55 1.75 -13.73 11.97
CA ASP A 55 3.20 -13.79 12.13
C ASP A 55 3.61 -14.57 13.39
N PRO A 56 4.92 -14.87 13.56
CA PRO A 56 5.40 -15.60 14.74
C PRO A 56 5.12 -14.89 16.06
N GLU A 57 4.98 -13.55 16.04
CA GLU A 57 4.65 -12.75 17.23
C GLU A 57 3.13 -12.74 17.50
N GLY A 58 2.32 -13.42 16.70
CA GLY A 58 0.88 -13.53 16.89
C GLY A 58 0.08 -12.31 16.42
N ARG A 59 0.66 -11.48 15.53
CA ARG A 59 -0.03 -10.32 14.95
C ARG A 59 -0.72 -10.74 13.66
N ILE A 60 -1.82 -10.06 13.34
CA ILE A 60 -2.64 -10.36 12.16
C ILE A 60 -2.45 -9.26 11.12
N THR A 61 -1.97 -9.60 9.93
CA THR A 61 -1.95 -8.71 8.78
C THR A 61 -3.07 -9.12 7.83
N VAL A 62 -3.89 -8.17 7.40
CA VAL A 62 -5.05 -8.43 6.53
C VAL A 62 -4.76 -7.92 5.13
N HIS A 63 -4.94 -8.79 4.14
CA HIS A 63 -4.78 -8.49 2.72
C HIS A 63 -6.12 -8.67 1.99
N GLY A 64 -6.25 -7.98 0.87
CA GLY A 64 -7.39 -8.15 -0.03
C GLY A 64 -8.61 -7.30 0.33
N THR A 65 -8.45 -6.32 1.21
CA THR A 65 -9.49 -5.36 1.54
C THR A 65 -9.01 -3.95 1.22
N HIS A 66 -9.96 -3.08 0.83
CA HIS A 66 -9.69 -1.66 0.56
C HIS A 66 -10.12 -0.75 1.71
N ARG A 67 -10.83 -1.30 2.69
CA ARG A 67 -11.37 -0.54 3.82
C ARG A 67 -10.83 -1.08 5.12
N ILE A 68 -10.46 -0.18 6.01
CA ILE A 68 -9.97 -0.54 7.36
C ILE A 68 -11.06 -1.27 8.14
N GLU A 69 -12.32 -0.87 7.99
CA GLU A 69 -13.45 -1.52 8.67
C GLU A 69 -13.60 -2.98 8.24
N ALA A 70 -13.49 -3.26 6.95
CA ALA A 70 -13.56 -4.62 6.43
C ALA A 70 -12.38 -5.47 6.92
N ALA A 71 -11.19 -4.88 6.98
CA ALA A 71 -10.01 -5.56 7.54
C ALA A 71 -10.19 -5.87 9.02
N ARG A 72 -10.75 -4.93 9.79
CA ARG A 72 -11.06 -5.13 11.21
C ARG A 72 -12.08 -6.22 11.40
N ASP A 73 -13.13 -6.24 10.60
CA ASP A 73 -14.16 -7.28 10.66
C ASP A 73 -13.57 -8.67 10.37
N ALA A 74 -12.63 -8.76 9.43
CA ALA A 74 -11.91 -10.01 9.15
C ALA A 74 -11.08 -10.47 10.36
N ALA A 75 -10.36 -9.56 11.00
CA ALA A 75 -9.58 -9.88 12.20
C ALA A 75 -10.48 -10.31 13.36
N LYS A 76 -11.61 -9.63 13.56
CA LYS A 76 -12.60 -10.00 14.58
C LYS A 76 -13.20 -11.37 14.31
N GLU A 77 -13.50 -11.69 13.05
CA GLU A 77 -14.01 -12.99 12.67
C GLU A 77 -13.03 -14.12 13.02
N LEU A 78 -11.74 -13.89 12.81
CA LEU A 78 -10.71 -14.84 13.20
C LEU A 78 -10.71 -15.06 14.72
N LEU A 79 -10.75 -13.97 15.49
CA LEU A 79 -10.78 -14.04 16.95
C LEU A 79 -12.04 -14.80 17.44
N LEU A 80 -13.19 -14.50 16.85
CA LEU A 80 -14.45 -15.16 17.17
C LEU A 80 -14.37 -16.68 16.94
N ARG A 81 -13.81 -17.09 15.80
CA ARG A 81 -13.65 -18.51 15.48
C ARG A 81 -12.66 -19.22 16.40
N LEU A 82 -11.71 -18.49 16.96
CA LEU A 82 -10.79 -19.01 17.97
C LEU A 82 -11.37 -18.97 19.39
N GLY A 83 -12.61 -18.51 19.55
CA GLY A 83 -13.24 -18.34 20.85
C GLY A 83 -12.62 -17.24 21.70
N LYS A 84 -12.00 -16.25 21.07
CA LYS A 84 -11.34 -15.14 21.74
C LYS A 84 -12.17 -13.86 21.66
N ASP A 85 -11.99 -13.00 22.67
CA ASP A 85 -12.59 -11.69 22.71
C ASP A 85 -11.85 -10.74 21.77
N ASP A 86 -12.59 -9.88 21.06
CA ASP A 86 -12.04 -8.85 20.20
C ASP A 86 -11.78 -7.50 20.93
N THR A 87 -12.07 -7.45 22.22
CA THR A 87 -11.84 -6.26 23.04
C THR A 87 -10.34 -5.96 23.13
N GLY A 88 -9.99 -4.69 22.93
CA GLY A 88 -8.59 -4.26 22.99
C GLY A 88 -7.78 -4.55 21.75
N LEU A 89 -8.42 -4.91 20.63
CA LEU A 89 -7.74 -5.09 19.34
C LEU A 89 -7.19 -3.75 18.84
N LYS A 90 -5.86 -3.65 18.73
CA LYS A 90 -5.18 -2.45 18.25
C LYS A 90 -4.98 -2.53 16.75
N THR A 91 -5.09 -1.39 16.07
CA THR A 91 -4.89 -1.27 14.63
C THR A 91 -3.58 -0.53 14.36
N GLU A 92 -2.72 -1.15 13.57
CA GLU A 92 -1.55 -0.50 12.98
C GLU A 92 -1.78 -0.37 11.48
N LEU A 93 -1.72 0.86 10.96
CA LEU A 93 -1.80 1.10 9.53
C LEU A 93 -0.42 0.94 8.92
N GLY A 94 -0.31 0.05 7.95
CA GLY A 94 0.86 -0.12 7.14
C GLY A 94 0.82 0.75 5.89
N PRO A 95 1.78 0.58 4.98
CA PRO A 95 1.84 1.37 3.76
C PRO A 95 0.64 1.11 2.85
N ILE A 96 0.24 2.16 2.13
CA ILE A 96 -0.77 2.07 1.08
C ILE A 96 -0.10 1.99 -0.29
N ILE A 97 -0.78 1.30 -1.21
CA ILE A 97 -0.49 1.34 -2.63
C ILE A 97 -1.63 2.12 -3.29
N ALA A 98 -1.27 3.15 -4.04
CA ALA A 98 -2.23 3.99 -4.71
C ALA A 98 -1.81 4.24 -6.15
N SER A 99 -2.75 4.63 -6.99
CA SER A 99 -2.47 4.96 -8.39
C SER A 99 -3.15 6.25 -8.79
N PHE A 100 -2.57 6.92 -9.78
CA PHE A 100 -3.17 8.07 -10.43
C PHE A 100 -2.59 8.22 -11.83
N PHE A 101 -3.17 9.11 -12.63
CA PHE A 101 -2.73 9.39 -13.99
C PHE A 101 -2.42 10.86 -14.17
N PHE A 102 -1.29 11.13 -14.81
CA PHE A 102 -1.09 12.41 -15.49
C PHE A 102 -1.62 12.26 -16.93
N ASN A 103 -2.46 13.17 -17.38
CA ASN A 103 -3.04 13.12 -18.71
C ASN A 103 -2.09 13.63 -19.80
N THR A 104 -0.82 13.25 -19.72
CA THR A 104 0.21 13.65 -20.67
C THR A 104 1.35 12.64 -20.63
N PRO A 105 2.06 12.43 -21.76
CA PRO A 105 3.26 11.61 -21.75
C PRO A 105 4.34 12.19 -20.85
N ILE A 106 5.07 11.31 -20.18
CA ILE A 106 6.17 11.66 -19.29
C ILE A 106 7.48 11.12 -19.87
N LYS A 107 8.49 11.95 -19.92
CA LYS A 107 9.85 11.57 -20.37
C LYS A 107 10.58 10.91 -19.19
N VAL A 108 10.26 9.65 -18.91
CA VAL A 108 10.72 8.95 -17.70
C VAL A 108 12.24 8.81 -17.62
N GLN A 109 12.92 8.70 -18.77
CA GLN A 109 14.39 8.63 -18.80
C GLN A 109 15.05 9.95 -18.39
N SER A 110 14.37 11.06 -18.56
CA SER A 110 14.85 12.39 -18.15
C SER A 110 14.82 12.59 -16.63
N ILE A 111 14.10 11.74 -15.90
CA ILE A 111 13.98 11.85 -14.44
C ILE A 111 15.35 11.76 -13.77
N VAL A 112 16.19 10.80 -14.20
CA VAL A 112 17.54 10.63 -13.65
C VAL A 112 18.41 11.87 -13.85
N GLY A 113 18.32 12.48 -15.04
CA GLY A 113 19.13 13.65 -15.36
C GLY A 113 18.65 14.96 -14.76
N GLN A 114 17.34 15.07 -14.50
CA GLN A 114 16.71 16.28 -13.99
C GLN A 114 16.56 16.27 -12.46
N LEU A 115 16.46 15.09 -11.85
CA LEU A 115 16.45 14.92 -10.41
C LEU A 115 17.81 14.39 -9.94
N GLY A 116 18.19 14.65 -8.72
CA GLY A 116 19.44 14.15 -8.17
C GLY A 116 19.44 12.60 -8.11
N ALA A 117 20.65 12.01 -8.17
CA ALA A 117 20.83 10.55 -8.18
C ALA A 117 20.23 9.84 -6.96
N GLY A 118 20.11 10.54 -5.83
CA GLY A 118 19.45 10.01 -4.63
C GLY A 118 17.92 10.13 -4.63
N GLU A 119 17.37 10.94 -5.53
CA GLU A 119 15.93 11.22 -5.59
C GLU A 119 15.23 10.38 -6.66
N GLY A 120 15.84 10.21 -7.82
CA GLY A 120 15.22 9.50 -8.93
C GLY A 120 16.16 8.59 -9.68
N HIS A 121 15.64 7.47 -10.19
CA HIS A 121 16.35 6.55 -11.06
C HIS A 121 15.39 5.86 -12.03
N TYR A 122 15.94 5.27 -13.08
CA TYR A 122 15.16 4.51 -14.07
C TYR A 122 15.32 3.03 -13.83
N ASP A 123 14.22 2.28 -13.82
CA ASP A 123 14.23 0.83 -13.70
C ASP A 123 13.98 0.21 -15.08
N ASP A 124 15.01 -0.43 -15.64
CA ASP A 124 14.96 -1.04 -16.96
C ASP A 124 13.97 -2.22 -17.05
N ARG A 125 13.80 -2.95 -15.96
CA ARG A 125 12.92 -4.13 -15.96
C ARG A 125 11.45 -3.75 -15.94
N LEU A 126 11.11 -2.70 -15.22
CA LEU A 126 9.75 -2.18 -15.12
C LEU A 126 9.46 -1.12 -16.18
N ASP A 127 10.48 -0.62 -16.86
CA ASP A 127 10.40 0.49 -17.82
C ASP A 127 9.70 1.71 -17.22
N CYS A 128 10.13 2.09 -16.03
CA CYS A 128 9.56 3.25 -15.32
C CYS A 128 10.63 4.05 -14.60
N GLY A 129 10.31 5.31 -14.34
CA GLY A 129 11.07 6.13 -13.41
C GLY A 129 10.62 5.84 -11.99
N ILE A 130 11.56 5.79 -11.06
CA ILE A 130 11.28 5.59 -9.64
C ILE A 130 11.81 6.80 -8.88
N ILE A 131 10.96 7.41 -8.08
CA ILE A 131 11.29 8.60 -7.29
C ILE A 131 11.11 8.29 -5.82
N ASN A 132 12.18 8.48 -5.04
CA ASN A 132 12.11 8.42 -3.59
C ASN A 132 11.69 9.82 -3.11
N ASP A 133 10.43 9.96 -2.79
CA ASP A 133 9.85 11.23 -2.36
C ASP A 133 9.89 11.33 -0.83
N GLU A 134 10.97 11.87 -0.31
CA GLU A 134 11.13 12.07 1.14
C GLU A 134 10.16 13.13 1.67
N ARG A 135 9.78 14.10 0.84
CA ARG A 135 8.87 15.18 1.21
C ARG A 135 7.49 14.65 1.60
N HIS A 136 7.01 13.62 0.88
CA HIS A 136 5.70 13.02 1.10
C HIS A 136 5.78 11.61 1.71
N ASP A 137 7.00 11.16 2.02
CA ASP A 137 7.29 9.85 2.63
C ASP A 137 6.66 8.71 1.84
N LEU A 138 6.99 8.64 0.55
CA LEU A 138 6.49 7.62 -0.35
C LEU A 138 7.49 7.35 -1.49
N VAL A 139 7.24 6.28 -2.24
CA VAL A 139 7.97 5.96 -3.46
C VAL A 139 7.01 6.05 -4.64
N LEU A 140 7.38 6.82 -5.65
CA LEU A 140 6.58 7.06 -6.84
C LEU A 140 7.19 6.33 -8.04
N HIS A 141 6.36 5.52 -8.69
CA HIS A 141 6.69 4.87 -9.96
C HIS A 141 5.94 5.58 -11.07
N VAL A 142 6.65 6.02 -12.10
CA VAL A 142 6.09 6.80 -13.21
C VAL A 142 6.40 6.12 -14.53
N TRP A 143 5.36 5.86 -15.32
CA TRP A 143 5.49 5.31 -16.68
C TRP A 143 5.33 6.39 -17.73
N GLY A 144 5.86 6.12 -18.94
CA GLY A 144 5.87 7.06 -20.04
C GLY A 144 4.49 7.51 -20.52
N ASN A 145 3.43 6.73 -20.25
CA ASN A 145 2.05 7.10 -20.59
C ASN A 145 1.39 8.01 -19.56
N GLY A 146 2.11 8.39 -18.50
CA GLY A 146 1.58 9.23 -17.43
C GLY A 146 0.97 8.46 -16.26
N ARG A 147 0.94 7.14 -16.32
CA ARG A 147 0.48 6.31 -15.19
C ARG A 147 1.48 6.39 -14.05
N CYS A 148 0.97 6.53 -12.84
CA CYS A 148 1.77 6.57 -11.63
C CYS A 148 1.25 5.57 -10.61
N VAL A 149 2.17 4.90 -9.92
CA VAL A 149 1.86 4.02 -8.80
C VAL A 149 2.71 4.46 -7.62
N VAL A 150 2.06 4.66 -6.49
CA VAL A 150 2.72 4.98 -5.22
C VAL A 150 2.80 3.72 -4.38
N THR A 151 3.98 3.45 -3.87
CA THR A 151 4.20 2.42 -2.86
C THR A 151 4.69 3.09 -1.58
N GLU A 152 4.52 2.40 -0.46
CA GLU A 152 4.93 2.90 0.86
C GLU A 152 4.28 4.22 1.25
N GLY A 153 3.13 4.55 0.67
CA GLY A 153 2.37 5.73 1.06
C GLY A 153 1.82 5.59 2.47
N ARG A 154 1.78 6.71 3.22
CA ARG A 154 1.31 6.69 4.61
C ARG A 154 -0.16 7.08 4.75
N HIS A 155 -0.61 7.99 3.91
CA HIS A 155 -1.97 8.50 3.96
C HIS A 155 -2.42 8.93 2.57
N PRO A 156 -3.71 8.71 2.19
CA PRO A 156 -4.22 9.13 0.89
C PRO A 156 -4.03 10.61 0.59
N LYS A 157 -4.13 11.48 1.61
CA LYS A 157 -3.89 12.93 1.44
C LYS A 157 -2.46 13.23 1.03
N MET A 158 -1.49 12.51 1.57
CA MET A 158 -0.08 12.69 1.20
C MET A 158 0.17 12.25 -0.24
N VAL A 159 -0.51 11.20 -0.69
CA VAL A 159 -0.44 10.76 -2.09
C VAL A 159 -1.03 11.82 -3.01
N ALA A 160 -2.17 12.40 -2.65
CA ALA A 160 -2.79 13.48 -3.44
C ALA A 160 -1.90 14.73 -3.51
N MET A 161 -1.27 15.09 -2.40
CA MET A 161 -0.32 16.21 -2.35
C MET A 161 0.91 15.93 -3.23
N ALA A 162 1.43 14.71 -3.18
CA ALA A 162 2.55 14.29 -4.02
C ALA A 162 2.20 14.36 -5.51
N ALA A 163 0.99 13.90 -5.87
CA ALA A 163 0.52 13.95 -7.26
C ALA A 163 0.52 15.38 -7.81
N VAL A 164 -0.01 16.34 -7.05
CA VAL A 164 -0.02 17.76 -7.43
C VAL A 164 1.39 18.32 -7.50
N TYR A 165 2.22 18.01 -6.52
CA TYR A 165 3.62 18.48 -6.48
C TYR A 165 4.39 17.98 -7.72
N TRP A 166 4.32 16.68 -8.02
CA TRP A 166 5.09 16.11 -9.14
C TRP A 166 4.54 16.54 -10.49
N GLN A 167 3.23 16.76 -10.61
CA GLN A 167 2.67 17.35 -11.83
C GLN A 167 3.33 18.69 -12.14
N SER A 168 3.39 19.58 -11.16
CA SER A 168 4.00 20.88 -11.27
C SER A 168 5.52 20.77 -11.52
N LYS A 169 6.20 19.91 -10.78
CA LYS A 169 7.64 19.72 -10.88
C LYS A 169 8.05 19.18 -12.24
N PHE A 170 7.32 18.21 -12.78
CA PHE A 170 7.61 17.65 -14.11
C PHE A 170 7.38 18.67 -15.21
N SER A 171 6.36 19.51 -15.08
CA SER A 171 6.13 20.61 -16.01
C SER A 171 7.30 21.61 -16.00
N ASP A 172 7.72 22.03 -14.80
CA ASP A 172 8.82 22.99 -14.63
C ASP A 172 10.14 22.46 -15.17
N LEU A 173 10.38 21.17 -15.07
CA LEU A 173 11.61 20.52 -15.56
C LEU A 173 11.55 20.11 -17.03
N GLY A 174 10.42 20.33 -17.70
CA GLY A 174 10.23 19.93 -19.09
C GLY A 174 10.13 18.40 -19.29
N ILE A 175 9.87 17.65 -18.25
CA ILE A 175 9.69 16.17 -18.30
C ILE A 175 8.30 15.83 -18.81
N ALA A 176 7.32 16.68 -18.57
CA ALA A 176 5.94 16.53 -19.00
C ALA A 176 5.46 17.72 -19.78
N GLY A 177 4.61 17.48 -20.77
CA GLY A 177 4.05 18.53 -21.64
C GLY A 177 2.67 19.01 -21.18
N PHE A 178 2.56 19.38 -19.92
CA PHE A 178 1.30 19.95 -19.39
C PHE A 178 1.00 21.34 -19.92
#